data_e03942366c1250132690566b6b5b1a26
#
_entry.id   e03942366c1250132690566b6b5b1a26
#
_cell.length_a   1.000
_cell.length_b   1.000
_cell.length_c   1.000
_cell.angle_alpha   90.00
_cell.angle_beta   90.00
_cell.angle_gamma   90.00
#
_symmetry.space_group_name_H-M   'P 1'
#
loop_
_entity.id
_entity.type
_entity.pdbx_description
1 polymer ?
#
loop_
_entity_poly.entity_id
_entity_poly.type
_entity_poly.pdbx_seq_one_letter_code
_entity_poly.pdbx_strand_id
1 'polypeptide(L)'
;MSIQQDKIKELVERRTAAKMGGGQKRIDAQHQKGKLTARERLELLLDEGSFEEFDMFVRHRCTNFGMDKSSYDGDGVVTGMGTIDGRLVYVSAQDFTVTGGSMSETMAQKICKVMDLAVRNGVPFIALNDSGGARIQEGICSLAGYGEIFERNILASGVVPQISGIFGPCAGGAVYSPALTDFTVMVKDTSYMFLTGPSVVKAVTGETVSQEELGGASVHSTKSGVAHFAADSEQDALATIKNLLSFLPSNNREEAPFVETADPAGRYDDALNEIIPDNPNKAYDMYQVIGSIVDDGCFLEVHKSWAKNMIVGFAHMNGRSVGIVANQPKILAGVLDINASRKAARFVRFCDAFNIPIVTLVDVPGFLCGTQQEYGGIITHGAKLLYAYGEATVPKVTVTLRKSYGGAHITMSCKQLRGDINYAWPSANIAVMGAEGAVEILYSKDIKSIEDPAEKARVTDEKKKEYNDLFCNPYNAASYGYIDDVIEPRNTRFRVIRALEQLAMKAQENPWKKHDNLPL
;
A
#
# COMPACT_ATOMS: atom_id res chain seq x y z
N MET A 1 29.19 32.37 -38.55
CA MET A 1 29.19 31.04 -37.87
C MET A 1 28.98 29.96 -38.91
N SER A 2 29.39 28.71 -38.69
CA SER A 2 29.07 27.63 -39.63
C SER A 2 27.58 27.29 -39.56
N ILE A 3 27.00 26.79 -40.67
CA ILE A 3 25.60 26.34 -40.71
C ILE A 3 25.28 25.37 -39.56
N GLN A 4 26.25 24.56 -39.18
CA GLN A 4 26.08 23.63 -38.05
C GLN A 4 25.98 24.36 -36.70
N GLN A 5 26.75 25.40 -36.47
CA GLN A 5 26.68 26.21 -35.24
C GLN A 5 25.34 26.94 -35.13
N ASP A 6 24.77 27.42 -36.25
CA ASP A 6 23.48 28.08 -36.26
C ASP A 6 22.37 27.08 -35.93
N LYS A 7 22.42 25.82 -36.44
CA LYS A 7 21.47 24.74 -36.10
C LYS A 7 21.58 24.30 -34.64
N ILE A 8 22.81 24.26 -34.09
CA ILE A 8 22.99 23.93 -32.64
C ILE A 8 22.41 25.06 -31.79
N LYS A 9 22.63 26.32 -32.17
CA LYS A 9 22.02 27.45 -31.45
C LYS A 9 20.50 27.40 -31.48
N GLU A 10 19.91 27.15 -32.64
CA GLU A 10 18.44 26.94 -32.76
C GLU A 10 17.94 25.81 -31.85
N LEU A 11 18.65 24.67 -31.79
CA LEU A 11 18.26 23.55 -30.92
C LEU A 11 18.26 23.96 -29.43
N VAL A 12 19.31 24.69 -28.99
CA VAL A 12 19.41 25.17 -27.61
C VAL A 12 18.27 26.14 -27.27
N GLU A 13 17.98 27.08 -28.19
CA GLU A 13 16.88 28.04 -28.02
C GLU A 13 15.51 27.32 -27.94
N ARG A 14 15.24 26.34 -28.82
CA ARG A 14 14.01 25.54 -28.79
C ARG A 14 13.88 24.72 -27.50
N ARG A 15 14.95 24.07 -27.04
CA ARG A 15 14.95 23.32 -25.78
C ARG A 15 14.70 24.24 -24.58
N THR A 16 15.31 25.41 -24.56
CA THR A 16 15.10 26.41 -23.51
C THR A 16 13.63 26.87 -23.48
N ALA A 17 13.05 27.16 -24.65
CA ALA A 17 11.64 27.54 -24.76
C ALA A 17 10.70 26.41 -24.32
N ALA A 18 10.95 25.16 -24.74
CA ALA A 18 10.17 24.00 -24.35
C ALA A 18 10.15 23.76 -22.83
N LYS A 19 11.28 24.01 -22.17
CA LYS A 19 11.38 23.89 -20.70
C LYS A 19 10.51 24.90 -19.94
N MET A 20 10.11 26.00 -20.55
CA MET A 20 9.24 27.00 -19.95
C MET A 20 7.77 26.60 -19.86
N GLY A 21 7.38 25.49 -20.49
CA GLY A 21 5.99 25.00 -20.47
C GLY A 21 4.97 26.08 -20.82
N GLY A 22 4.07 26.41 -19.92
CA GLY A 22 3.07 27.46 -20.07
C GLY A 22 3.58 28.90 -19.94
N GLY A 23 4.90 29.10 -19.71
CA GLY A 23 5.59 30.38 -19.57
C GLY A 23 5.70 30.88 -18.13
N GLN A 24 6.61 31.83 -17.90
CA GLN A 24 7.01 32.32 -16.59
C GLN A 24 5.84 32.71 -15.69
N LYS A 25 4.87 33.44 -16.23
CA LYS A 25 3.69 33.88 -15.45
C LYS A 25 2.91 32.71 -14.82
N ARG A 26 2.80 31.58 -15.54
CA ARG A 26 2.11 30.39 -15.04
C ARG A 26 2.96 29.60 -14.05
N ILE A 27 4.29 29.59 -14.26
CA ILE A 27 5.26 29.05 -13.30
C ILE A 27 5.16 29.82 -11.98
N ASP A 28 5.23 31.15 -12.03
CA ASP A 28 5.09 31.99 -10.84
C ASP A 28 3.77 31.74 -10.09
N ALA A 29 2.68 31.53 -10.83
CA ALA A 29 1.38 31.20 -10.23
C ALA A 29 1.33 29.81 -9.56
N GLN A 30 2.13 28.82 -10.02
CA GLN A 30 2.33 27.54 -9.32
C GLN A 30 3.10 27.76 -8.01
N HIS A 31 4.23 28.47 -8.07
CA HIS A 31 5.05 28.77 -6.90
C HIS A 31 4.30 29.57 -5.83
N GLN A 32 3.46 30.53 -6.22
CA GLN A 32 2.59 31.29 -5.29
C GLN A 32 1.60 30.40 -4.52
N LYS A 33 1.25 29.23 -5.07
CA LYS A 33 0.41 28.21 -4.40
C LYS A 33 1.23 27.21 -3.58
N GLY A 34 2.54 27.41 -3.45
CA GLY A 34 3.44 26.48 -2.78
C GLY A 34 3.70 25.19 -3.56
N LYS A 35 3.45 25.17 -4.88
CA LYS A 35 3.61 24.01 -5.75
C LYS A 35 4.85 24.16 -6.64
N LEU A 36 5.51 23.03 -6.89
CA LEU A 36 6.60 22.93 -7.84
C LEU A 36 6.07 22.73 -9.27
N THR A 37 6.90 22.99 -10.26
CA THR A 37 6.68 22.62 -11.65
C THR A 37 6.95 21.12 -11.86
N ALA A 38 6.47 20.56 -12.97
CA ALA A 38 6.75 19.18 -13.35
C ALA A 38 8.27 18.87 -13.41
N ARG A 39 9.06 19.81 -13.90
CA ARG A 39 10.52 19.64 -14.03
C ARG A 39 11.22 19.68 -12.68
N GLU A 40 10.88 20.64 -11.82
CA GLU A 40 11.41 20.72 -10.46
C GLU A 40 11.11 19.45 -9.63
N ARG A 41 9.91 18.87 -9.81
CA ARG A 41 9.57 17.57 -9.20
C ARG A 41 10.46 16.44 -9.69
N LEU A 42 10.76 16.39 -11.00
CA LEU A 42 11.67 15.39 -11.57
C LEU A 42 13.12 15.60 -11.12
N GLU A 43 13.59 16.85 -11.03
CA GLU A 43 14.93 17.19 -10.52
C GLU A 43 15.12 16.76 -9.05
N LEU A 44 14.05 16.85 -8.23
CA LEU A 44 14.06 16.38 -6.84
C LEU A 44 13.90 14.85 -6.71
N LEU A 45 13.19 14.23 -7.65
CA LEU A 45 12.91 12.79 -7.62
C LEU A 45 14.09 11.96 -8.11
N LEU A 46 14.74 12.40 -9.20
CA LEU A 46 15.77 11.61 -9.87
C LEU A 46 17.17 11.99 -9.40
N ASP A 47 18.12 11.10 -9.61
CA ASP A 47 19.54 11.37 -9.37
C ASP A 47 20.04 12.49 -10.29
N GLU A 48 20.91 13.33 -9.79
CA GLU A 48 21.44 14.48 -10.51
C GLU A 48 22.06 14.05 -11.86
N GLY A 49 21.63 14.71 -12.94
CA GLY A 49 22.13 14.47 -14.30
C GLY A 49 21.66 13.16 -14.95
N SER A 50 20.81 12.35 -14.29
CA SER A 50 20.34 11.06 -14.82
C SER A 50 19.16 11.18 -15.78
N PHE A 51 18.46 12.31 -15.80
CA PHE A 51 17.20 12.44 -16.53
C PHE A 51 17.40 12.59 -18.04
N GLU A 52 16.84 11.68 -18.83
CA GLU A 52 16.74 11.72 -20.28
C GLU A 52 15.27 11.91 -20.70
N GLU A 53 14.97 13.12 -21.21
CA GLU A 53 13.62 13.49 -21.64
C GLU A 53 13.30 12.93 -23.01
N PHE A 54 12.10 12.32 -23.15
CA PHE A 54 11.55 11.86 -24.42
C PHE A 54 10.43 12.78 -24.91
N ASP A 55 10.34 12.94 -26.24
CA ASP A 55 9.25 13.64 -26.89
C ASP A 55 9.06 15.11 -26.45
N MET A 56 10.15 15.80 -26.12
CA MET A 56 10.14 17.21 -25.68
C MET A 56 9.42 18.14 -26.69
N PHE A 57 9.53 17.87 -28.00
CA PHE A 57 8.98 18.71 -29.06
C PHE A 57 7.61 18.24 -29.60
N VAL A 58 7.00 17.23 -28.98
CA VAL A 58 5.65 16.78 -29.36
C VAL A 58 4.64 17.85 -28.97
N ARG A 59 3.67 18.09 -29.87
CA ARG A 59 2.57 19.05 -29.69
C ARG A 59 1.24 18.41 -29.96
N HIS A 60 0.16 18.94 -29.38
CA HIS A 60 -1.19 18.50 -29.70
C HIS A 60 -1.54 18.77 -31.16
N ARG A 61 -2.51 18.04 -31.69
CA ARG A 61 -2.99 18.14 -33.09
C ARG A 61 -4.38 18.77 -33.18
N CYS A 62 -4.94 19.21 -32.05
CA CYS A 62 -6.26 19.79 -31.98
C CYS A 62 -6.31 21.18 -32.62
N THR A 63 -7.27 21.40 -33.53
CA THR A 63 -7.53 22.69 -34.17
C THR A 63 -8.86 23.30 -33.74
N ASN A 64 -9.69 22.56 -32.98
CA ASN A 64 -11.00 23.01 -32.52
C ASN A 64 -10.85 24.12 -31.46
N PHE A 65 -11.85 24.99 -31.37
CA PHE A 65 -11.94 26.05 -30.35
C PHE A 65 -10.69 26.93 -30.26
N GLY A 66 -9.97 27.14 -31.37
CA GLY A 66 -8.79 28.00 -31.44
C GLY A 66 -7.52 27.39 -30.84
N MET A 67 -7.50 26.09 -30.63
CA MET A 67 -6.34 25.37 -30.10
C MET A 67 -5.12 25.44 -31.05
N ASP A 68 -5.34 25.58 -32.36
CA ASP A 68 -4.29 25.82 -33.37
C ASP A 68 -3.41 27.04 -33.06
N LYS A 69 -3.96 28.03 -32.32
CA LYS A 69 -3.26 29.26 -31.92
C LYS A 69 -2.51 29.14 -30.59
N SER A 70 -2.67 28.03 -29.89
CA SER A 70 -2.12 27.82 -28.53
C SER A 70 -1.45 26.43 -28.44
N SER A 71 -0.27 26.32 -29.03
CA SER A 71 0.50 25.08 -29.07
C SER A 71 1.77 25.18 -28.22
N TYR A 72 2.00 24.21 -27.37
CA TYR A 72 3.15 24.13 -26.47
C TYR A 72 3.95 22.86 -26.76
N ASP A 73 5.29 22.97 -26.76
CA ASP A 73 6.19 21.83 -26.83
C ASP A 73 6.01 20.95 -25.58
N GLY A 74 5.99 19.64 -25.75
CA GLY A 74 5.77 18.67 -24.70
C GLY A 74 4.31 18.42 -24.32
N ASP A 75 3.37 19.25 -24.79
CA ASP A 75 1.91 19.14 -24.64
C ASP A 75 1.42 18.83 -23.20
N GLY A 76 2.02 19.48 -22.19
CA GLY A 76 1.57 19.40 -20.79
C GLY A 76 2.01 18.14 -20.03
N VAL A 77 2.97 17.38 -20.54
CA VAL A 77 3.63 16.30 -19.79
C VAL A 77 5.11 16.18 -20.14
N VAL A 78 5.92 16.04 -19.10
CA VAL A 78 7.35 15.71 -19.21
C VAL A 78 7.50 14.21 -19.01
N THR A 79 8.05 13.50 -19.99
CA THR A 79 8.21 12.04 -19.96
C THR A 79 9.66 11.67 -20.26
N GLY A 80 10.14 10.60 -19.67
CA GLY A 80 11.51 10.15 -19.88
C GLY A 80 11.91 9.01 -18.95
N MET A 81 13.21 8.84 -18.82
CA MET A 81 13.81 7.92 -17.85
C MET A 81 14.85 8.65 -17.00
N GLY A 82 15.18 8.08 -15.88
CA GLY A 82 16.28 8.51 -15.00
C GLY A 82 16.59 7.43 -13.98
N THR A 83 17.41 7.75 -13.00
CA THR A 83 17.70 6.83 -11.89
C THR A 83 17.25 7.40 -10.56
N ILE A 84 16.97 6.51 -9.62
CA ILE A 84 16.76 6.78 -8.20
C ILE A 84 17.67 5.84 -7.45
N ASP A 85 18.63 6.39 -6.70
CA ASP A 85 19.67 5.63 -6.02
C ASP A 85 20.37 4.63 -6.99
N GLY A 86 20.70 5.10 -8.20
CA GLY A 86 21.32 4.34 -9.27
C GLY A 86 20.40 3.34 -10.01
N ARG A 87 19.15 3.16 -9.61
CA ARG A 87 18.19 2.25 -10.22
C ARG A 87 17.37 2.95 -11.29
N LEU A 88 17.30 2.35 -12.48
CA LEU A 88 16.52 2.88 -13.59
C LEU A 88 15.02 2.92 -13.29
N VAL A 89 14.38 4.02 -13.64
CA VAL A 89 12.91 4.21 -13.59
C VAL A 89 12.43 4.96 -14.83
N TYR A 90 11.21 4.71 -15.26
CA TYR A 90 10.51 5.56 -16.22
C TYR A 90 9.53 6.45 -15.51
N VAL A 91 9.43 7.69 -15.99
CA VAL A 91 8.64 8.74 -15.34
C VAL A 91 7.73 9.48 -16.31
N SER A 92 6.60 9.93 -15.79
CA SER A 92 5.75 10.94 -16.42
C SER A 92 5.37 12.00 -15.38
N ALA A 93 5.53 13.28 -15.69
CA ALA A 93 5.17 14.39 -14.82
C ALA A 93 4.25 15.36 -15.57
N GLN A 94 3.00 15.48 -15.14
CA GLN A 94 2.04 16.39 -15.74
C GLN A 94 2.37 17.84 -15.38
N ASP A 95 2.40 18.71 -16.39
CA ASP A 95 2.69 20.12 -16.25
C ASP A 95 1.38 20.94 -16.23
N PHE A 96 0.96 21.32 -15.04
CA PHE A 96 -0.26 22.11 -14.85
C PHE A 96 -0.17 23.50 -15.50
N THR A 97 1.03 24.01 -15.79
CA THR A 97 1.23 25.30 -16.47
C THR A 97 0.73 25.27 -17.93
N VAL A 98 0.67 24.08 -18.53
CA VAL A 98 0.19 23.87 -19.91
C VAL A 98 -1.23 23.34 -19.89
N THR A 99 -2.19 24.18 -20.22
CA THR A 99 -3.63 23.83 -20.33
C THR A 99 -4.18 23.12 -19.10
N GLY A 100 -3.67 23.47 -17.90
CA GLY A 100 -4.05 22.85 -16.63
C GLY A 100 -3.71 21.37 -16.52
N GLY A 101 -2.66 20.91 -17.21
CA GLY A 101 -2.26 19.49 -17.23
C GLY A 101 -3.34 18.56 -17.82
N SER A 102 -4.29 19.11 -18.60
CA SER A 102 -5.41 18.32 -19.12
C SER A 102 -4.97 17.32 -20.18
N MET A 103 -5.50 16.10 -20.09
CA MET A 103 -5.19 14.99 -20.97
C MET A 103 -5.59 15.26 -22.42
N SER A 104 -4.62 15.20 -23.30
CA SER A 104 -4.80 15.20 -24.77
C SER A 104 -4.46 13.83 -25.34
N GLU A 105 -4.79 13.61 -26.62
CA GLU A 105 -4.33 12.42 -27.35
C GLU A 105 -2.81 12.28 -27.33
N THR A 106 -2.08 13.35 -27.62
CA THR A 106 -0.61 13.34 -27.69
C THR A 106 0.05 13.21 -26.32
N MET A 107 -0.52 13.80 -25.28
CA MET A 107 -0.08 13.58 -23.89
C MET A 107 -0.19 12.09 -23.53
N ALA A 108 -1.33 11.47 -23.82
CA ALA A 108 -1.54 10.05 -23.58
C ALA A 108 -0.53 9.18 -24.32
N GLN A 109 -0.28 9.47 -25.61
CA GLN A 109 0.71 8.74 -26.42
C GLN A 109 2.12 8.80 -25.82
N LYS A 110 2.54 9.95 -25.27
CA LYS A 110 3.83 10.11 -24.56
C LYS A 110 3.88 9.26 -23.30
N ILE A 111 2.83 9.30 -22.47
CA ILE A 111 2.73 8.50 -21.24
C ILE A 111 2.74 7.01 -21.58
N CYS A 112 1.92 6.57 -22.51
CA CYS A 112 1.86 5.18 -22.97
C CYS A 112 3.23 4.66 -23.46
N LYS A 113 3.96 5.49 -24.21
CA LYS A 113 5.32 5.14 -24.68
C LYS A 113 6.27 4.82 -23.52
N VAL A 114 6.32 5.65 -22.48
CA VAL A 114 7.22 5.40 -21.35
C VAL A 114 6.73 4.24 -20.47
N MET A 115 5.42 4.01 -20.36
CA MET A 115 4.87 2.82 -19.69
C MET A 115 5.24 1.54 -20.43
N ASP A 116 5.11 1.51 -21.77
CA ASP A 116 5.51 0.37 -22.61
C ASP A 116 7.01 0.08 -22.47
N LEU A 117 7.84 1.14 -22.39
CA LEU A 117 9.28 1.00 -22.18
C LEU A 117 9.59 0.49 -20.77
N ALA A 118 8.89 0.94 -19.74
CA ALA A 118 9.05 0.45 -18.37
C ALA A 118 8.81 -1.07 -18.29
N VAL A 119 7.70 -1.54 -18.85
CA VAL A 119 7.36 -2.98 -18.88
C VAL A 119 8.38 -3.79 -19.69
N ARG A 120 8.78 -3.30 -20.88
CA ARG A 120 9.76 -4.00 -21.74
C ARG A 120 11.13 -4.12 -21.10
N ASN A 121 11.54 -3.10 -20.35
CA ASN A 121 12.83 -3.10 -19.65
C ASN A 121 12.76 -3.71 -18.25
N GLY A 122 11.56 -4.02 -17.74
CA GLY A 122 11.36 -4.58 -16.41
C GLY A 122 11.79 -3.62 -15.29
N VAL A 123 11.37 -2.36 -15.36
CA VAL A 123 11.73 -1.32 -14.37
C VAL A 123 10.49 -0.53 -13.92
N PRO A 124 10.51 0.07 -12.72
CA PRO A 124 9.37 0.79 -12.18
C PRO A 124 8.90 1.95 -13.05
N PHE A 125 7.59 2.21 -13.02
CA PHE A 125 6.97 3.40 -13.60
C PHE A 125 6.44 4.32 -12.50
N ILE A 126 6.80 5.62 -12.57
CA ILE A 126 6.38 6.63 -11.60
C ILE A 126 5.64 7.74 -12.34
N ALA A 127 4.37 7.97 -11.96
CA ALA A 127 3.54 9.04 -12.48
C ALA A 127 3.39 10.16 -11.45
N LEU A 128 3.75 11.40 -11.83
CA LEU A 128 3.54 12.60 -11.03
C LEU A 128 2.35 13.38 -11.63
N ASN A 129 1.19 13.27 -10.96
CA ASN A 129 -0.09 13.72 -11.47
C ASN A 129 -0.46 15.12 -10.96
N ASP A 130 -0.84 16.00 -11.90
CA ASP A 130 -1.32 17.36 -11.63
C ASP A 130 -2.19 17.80 -12.83
N SER A 131 -3.48 17.43 -12.82
CA SER A 131 -4.33 17.51 -14.01
C SER A 131 -5.78 17.89 -13.70
N GLY A 132 -6.31 18.80 -14.49
CA GLY A 132 -7.73 19.14 -14.49
C GLY A 132 -8.65 18.08 -15.13
N GLY A 133 -8.11 16.94 -15.59
CA GLY A 133 -8.89 15.89 -16.26
C GLY A 133 -8.76 15.89 -17.78
N ALA A 134 -9.81 15.47 -18.49
CA ALA A 134 -9.82 15.39 -19.95
C ALA A 134 -9.78 16.79 -20.60
N ARG A 135 -9.02 16.94 -21.68
CA ARG A 135 -9.01 18.15 -22.52
C ARG A 135 -10.29 18.18 -23.35
N ILE A 136 -11.25 19.00 -22.93
CA ILE A 136 -12.61 19.05 -23.49
C ILE A 136 -12.59 19.34 -25.00
N GLN A 137 -11.65 20.17 -25.46
CA GLN A 137 -11.51 20.57 -26.86
C GLN A 137 -11.16 19.41 -27.80
N GLU A 138 -10.61 18.32 -27.28
CA GLU A 138 -10.26 17.12 -28.04
C GLU A 138 -11.36 16.03 -27.99
N GLY A 139 -12.39 16.22 -27.17
CA GLY A 139 -13.55 15.33 -27.12
C GLY A 139 -13.16 13.88 -26.84
N ILE A 140 -13.62 12.95 -27.70
CA ILE A 140 -13.40 11.51 -27.51
C ILE A 140 -11.93 11.09 -27.56
N CYS A 141 -11.07 11.83 -28.27
CA CYS A 141 -9.63 11.51 -28.35
C CYS A 141 -8.95 11.62 -26.98
N SER A 142 -9.36 12.60 -26.17
CA SER A 142 -8.90 12.71 -24.78
C SER A 142 -9.34 11.52 -23.91
N LEU A 143 -10.58 11.05 -24.07
CA LEU A 143 -11.08 9.88 -23.33
C LEU A 143 -10.40 8.59 -23.80
N ALA A 144 -10.17 8.43 -25.10
CA ALA A 144 -9.42 7.30 -25.66
C ALA A 144 -8.01 7.23 -25.05
N GLY A 145 -7.34 8.38 -24.92
CA GLY A 145 -6.04 8.45 -24.28
C GLY A 145 -6.03 7.94 -22.84
N TYR A 146 -7.06 8.24 -22.05
CA TYR A 146 -7.21 7.64 -20.72
C TYR A 146 -7.38 6.12 -20.79
N GLY A 147 -8.21 5.63 -21.72
CA GLY A 147 -8.42 4.19 -21.90
C GLY A 147 -7.12 3.45 -22.21
N GLU A 148 -6.27 4.01 -23.08
CA GLU A 148 -4.96 3.44 -23.41
C GLU A 148 -3.98 3.41 -22.20
N ILE A 149 -4.02 4.43 -21.34
CA ILE A 149 -3.23 4.46 -20.10
C ILE A 149 -3.76 3.40 -19.12
N PHE A 150 -5.08 3.27 -18.95
CA PHE A 150 -5.67 2.28 -18.03
C PHE A 150 -5.35 0.85 -18.45
N GLU A 151 -5.41 0.54 -19.76
CA GLU A 151 -4.98 -0.75 -20.29
C GLU A 151 -3.55 -1.08 -19.87
N ARG A 152 -2.62 -0.11 -20.02
CA ARG A 152 -1.21 -0.29 -19.63
C ARG A 152 -1.02 -0.43 -18.13
N ASN A 153 -1.78 0.32 -17.31
CA ASN A 153 -1.75 0.11 -15.86
C ASN A 153 -2.16 -1.34 -15.51
N ILE A 154 -3.20 -1.86 -16.16
CA ILE A 154 -3.69 -3.23 -15.94
C ILE A 154 -2.65 -4.26 -16.38
N LEU A 155 -2.07 -4.11 -17.57
CA LEU A 155 -1.06 -5.03 -18.11
C LEU A 155 0.27 -4.99 -17.35
N ALA A 156 0.62 -3.84 -16.77
CA ALA A 156 1.82 -3.67 -15.94
C ALA A 156 1.64 -4.15 -14.48
N SER A 157 0.38 -4.36 -14.05
CA SER A 157 0.05 -4.78 -12.67
C SER A 157 0.69 -6.13 -12.33
N GLY A 158 1.48 -6.16 -11.26
CA GLY A 158 2.25 -7.35 -10.86
C GLY A 158 3.43 -7.69 -11.77
N VAL A 159 3.78 -6.83 -12.74
CA VAL A 159 4.94 -6.98 -13.62
C VAL A 159 6.06 -6.03 -13.22
N VAL A 160 5.76 -4.75 -13.12
CA VAL A 160 6.68 -3.71 -12.61
C VAL A 160 5.96 -2.87 -11.57
N PRO A 161 6.63 -2.39 -10.52
CA PRO A 161 6.04 -1.47 -9.56
C PRO A 161 5.54 -0.19 -10.24
N GLN A 162 4.32 0.23 -9.91
CA GLN A 162 3.68 1.43 -10.40
C GLN A 162 3.36 2.36 -9.23
N ILE A 163 3.91 3.57 -9.22
CA ILE A 163 3.73 4.53 -8.13
C ILE A 163 3.15 5.83 -8.68
N SER A 164 2.07 6.30 -8.09
CA SER A 164 1.42 7.57 -8.44
C SER A 164 1.59 8.60 -7.32
N GLY A 165 2.26 9.71 -7.62
CA GLY A 165 2.26 10.91 -6.78
C GLY A 165 1.20 11.90 -7.27
N ILE A 166 0.40 12.46 -6.36
CA ILE A 166 -0.64 13.45 -6.65
C ILE A 166 -0.22 14.79 -6.06
N PHE A 167 0.06 15.74 -6.94
CA PHE A 167 0.65 17.03 -6.60
C PHE A 167 -0.28 18.24 -6.86
N GLY A 168 -1.50 17.95 -7.29
CA GLY A 168 -2.51 18.95 -7.57
C GLY A 168 -3.87 18.30 -7.79
N PRO A 169 -4.78 18.97 -8.50
CA PRO A 169 -6.04 18.35 -8.90
C PRO A 169 -5.80 17.09 -9.70
N CYS A 170 -6.63 16.09 -9.44
CA CYS A 170 -6.72 14.85 -10.21
C CYS A 170 -8.21 14.51 -10.29
N ALA A 171 -8.88 14.94 -11.38
CA ALA A 171 -10.33 14.94 -11.47
C ALA A 171 -10.84 14.11 -12.65
N GLY A 172 -12.04 13.54 -12.50
CA GLY A 172 -12.70 12.76 -13.53
C GLY A 172 -11.90 11.51 -13.93
N GLY A 173 -11.66 11.32 -15.23
CA GLY A 173 -10.86 10.18 -15.73
C GLY A 173 -9.46 10.07 -15.13
N ALA A 174 -8.87 11.18 -14.71
CA ALA A 174 -7.53 11.22 -14.15
C ALA A 174 -7.36 10.40 -12.85
N VAL A 175 -8.43 10.14 -12.08
CA VAL A 175 -8.32 9.41 -10.80
C VAL A 175 -8.15 7.91 -10.96
N TYR A 176 -8.55 7.34 -12.10
CA TYR A 176 -8.56 5.89 -12.26
C TYR A 176 -7.16 5.32 -12.48
N SER A 177 -6.27 5.99 -13.22
CA SER A 177 -4.89 5.54 -13.37
C SER A 177 -4.19 5.41 -12.00
N PRO A 178 -4.18 6.42 -11.10
CA PRO A 178 -3.65 6.26 -9.74
C PRO A 178 -4.31 5.14 -8.94
N ALA A 179 -5.61 4.92 -9.10
CA ALA A 179 -6.33 3.85 -8.41
C ALA A 179 -5.95 2.44 -8.92
N LEU A 180 -5.46 2.34 -10.16
CA LEU A 180 -4.96 1.10 -10.78
C LEU A 180 -3.49 0.84 -10.46
N THR A 181 -2.72 1.85 -10.02
CA THR A 181 -1.31 1.68 -9.63
C THR A 181 -1.19 1.03 -8.26
N ASP A 182 0.02 0.58 -7.90
CA ASP A 182 0.26 -0.13 -6.64
C ASP A 182 0.18 0.79 -5.43
N PHE A 183 0.74 2.01 -5.54
CA PHE A 183 0.76 2.99 -4.46
C PHE A 183 0.39 4.38 -4.95
N THR A 184 -0.39 5.07 -4.12
CA THR A 184 -0.77 6.49 -4.31
C THR A 184 -0.25 7.31 -3.14
N VAL A 185 0.57 8.33 -3.44
CA VAL A 185 1.10 9.31 -2.50
C VAL A 185 0.41 10.65 -2.76
N MET A 186 -0.24 11.23 -1.78
CA MET A 186 -0.94 12.51 -1.90
C MET A 186 -0.31 13.59 -1.04
N VAL A 187 -0.23 14.83 -1.54
CA VAL A 187 0.22 16.00 -0.78
C VAL A 187 -0.98 16.66 -0.11
N LYS A 188 -0.90 16.94 1.20
CA LYS A 188 -1.96 17.62 1.93
C LYS A 188 -2.18 19.04 1.40
N ASP A 189 -3.41 19.52 1.49
CA ASP A 189 -3.85 20.89 1.18
C ASP A 189 -3.66 21.34 -0.28
N THR A 190 -2.90 20.61 -1.10
CA THR A 190 -2.63 20.99 -2.50
C THR A 190 -3.08 19.94 -3.51
N SER A 191 -3.29 18.69 -3.10
CA SER A 191 -3.70 17.61 -3.98
C SER A 191 -5.11 17.10 -3.68
N TYR A 192 -5.86 16.82 -4.74
CA TYR A 192 -7.26 16.41 -4.65
C TYR A 192 -7.56 15.31 -5.67
N MET A 193 -8.28 14.28 -5.24
CA MET A 193 -8.80 13.21 -6.12
C MET A 193 -10.32 13.12 -5.96
N PHE A 194 -11.07 13.30 -7.04
CA PHE A 194 -12.53 13.12 -7.04
C PHE A 194 -13.05 12.85 -8.46
N LEU A 195 -14.13 12.10 -8.57
CA LEU A 195 -14.79 11.85 -9.87
C LEU A 195 -15.35 13.14 -10.46
N THR A 196 -16.00 13.95 -9.64
CA THR A 196 -16.56 15.24 -10.02
C THR A 196 -16.26 16.25 -8.92
N GLY A 197 -15.95 17.50 -9.32
CA GLY A 197 -15.62 18.56 -8.37
C GLY A 197 -16.83 19.07 -7.57
N PRO A 198 -16.58 19.87 -6.52
CA PRO A 198 -17.62 20.38 -5.60
C PRO A 198 -18.81 21.06 -6.27
N SER A 199 -18.61 21.77 -7.38
CA SER A 199 -19.69 22.45 -8.12
C SER A 199 -20.68 21.46 -8.74
N VAL A 200 -20.20 20.35 -9.26
CA VAL A 200 -21.05 19.28 -9.84
C VAL A 200 -21.75 18.53 -8.72
N VAL A 201 -21.06 18.20 -7.63
CA VAL A 201 -21.66 17.58 -6.44
C VAL A 201 -22.83 18.44 -5.95
N LYS A 202 -22.63 19.76 -5.79
CA LYS A 202 -23.69 20.68 -5.36
C LYS A 202 -24.88 20.70 -6.34
N ALA A 203 -24.61 20.67 -7.63
CA ALA A 203 -25.68 20.71 -8.65
C ALA A 203 -26.51 19.42 -8.68
N VAL A 204 -25.89 18.24 -8.39
CA VAL A 204 -26.54 16.92 -8.51
C VAL A 204 -27.15 16.47 -7.18
N THR A 205 -26.43 16.63 -6.06
CA THR A 205 -26.84 16.11 -4.75
C THR A 205 -27.33 17.19 -3.79
N GLY A 206 -27.06 18.47 -4.08
CA GLY A 206 -27.33 19.58 -3.17
C GLY A 206 -26.29 19.78 -2.07
N GLU A 207 -25.30 18.90 -1.95
CA GLU A 207 -24.24 18.98 -0.94
C GLU A 207 -23.28 20.14 -1.22
N THR A 208 -22.94 20.90 -0.20
CA THR A 208 -21.91 21.94 -0.28
C THR A 208 -20.68 21.46 0.45
N VAL A 209 -19.61 21.17 -0.29
CA VAL A 209 -18.34 20.67 0.22
C VAL A 209 -17.18 21.42 -0.43
N SER A 210 -16.07 21.57 0.28
CA SER A 210 -14.81 22.05 -0.28
C SER A 210 -14.08 20.93 -1.06
N GLN A 211 -13.04 21.28 -1.82
CA GLN A 211 -12.19 20.29 -2.50
C GLN A 211 -11.50 19.36 -1.49
N GLU A 212 -11.00 19.94 -0.38
CA GLU A 212 -10.34 19.16 0.68
C GLU A 212 -11.29 18.19 1.38
N GLU A 213 -12.51 18.62 1.70
CA GLU A 213 -13.52 17.76 2.33
C GLU A 213 -14.06 16.68 1.40
N LEU A 214 -14.06 16.91 0.07
CA LEU A 214 -14.55 15.95 -0.91
C LEU A 214 -13.49 14.89 -1.24
N GLY A 215 -12.25 15.32 -1.49
CA GLY A 215 -11.22 14.44 -2.02
C GLY A 215 -9.78 14.86 -1.71
N GLY A 216 -9.55 15.56 -0.61
CA GLY A 216 -8.20 15.89 -0.14
C GLY A 216 -7.41 14.67 0.37
N ALA A 217 -6.11 14.84 0.54
CA ALA A 217 -5.22 13.81 1.05
C ALA A 217 -5.68 13.24 2.40
N SER A 218 -6.22 14.09 3.28
CA SER A 218 -6.74 13.70 4.59
C SER A 218 -7.93 12.75 4.47
N VAL A 219 -8.85 13.01 3.52
CA VAL A 219 -10.02 12.14 3.27
C VAL A 219 -9.59 10.80 2.73
N HIS A 220 -8.72 10.79 1.73
CA HIS A 220 -8.31 9.55 1.07
C HIS A 220 -7.37 8.70 1.93
N SER A 221 -6.60 9.29 2.84
CA SER A 221 -5.74 8.55 3.77
C SER A 221 -6.43 8.09 5.05
N THR A 222 -7.66 8.58 5.38
CA THR A 222 -8.34 8.21 6.63
C THR A 222 -9.69 7.54 6.42
N LYS A 223 -10.46 7.90 5.37
CA LYS A 223 -11.82 7.42 5.15
C LYS A 223 -11.90 6.39 4.02
N SER A 224 -11.40 6.71 2.83
CA SER A 224 -11.56 5.84 1.66
C SER A 224 -10.47 4.79 1.49
N GLY A 225 -9.25 5.06 2.00
CA GLY A 225 -8.08 4.20 1.80
C GLY A 225 -7.51 4.26 0.37
N VAL A 226 -7.86 5.27 -0.43
CA VAL A 226 -7.28 5.46 -1.78
C VAL A 226 -5.82 5.91 -1.69
N ALA A 227 -5.51 6.85 -0.78
CA ALA A 227 -4.14 7.29 -0.56
C ALA A 227 -3.42 6.34 0.40
N HIS A 228 -2.34 5.74 -0.07
CA HIS A 228 -1.45 4.89 0.73
C HIS A 228 -0.58 5.72 1.66
N PHE A 229 -0.18 6.91 1.20
CA PHE A 229 0.62 7.87 1.95
C PHE A 229 0.05 9.29 1.79
N ALA A 230 0.09 10.07 2.86
CA ALA A 230 -0.24 11.49 2.86
C ALA A 230 0.98 12.26 3.38
N ALA A 231 1.57 13.08 2.51
CA ALA A 231 2.77 13.87 2.77
C ALA A 231 2.42 15.31 3.13
N ASP A 232 3.24 15.95 3.94
CA ASP A 232 3.03 17.34 4.37
C ASP A 232 3.50 18.36 3.32
N SER A 233 4.39 17.95 2.40
CA SER A 233 4.93 18.77 1.32
C SER A 233 5.17 17.95 0.06
N GLU A 234 5.41 18.62 -1.08
CA GLU A 234 5.82 17.95 -2.31
C GLU A 234 7.18 17.25 -2.15
N GLN A 235 8.11 17.85 -1.40
CA GLN A 235 9.41 17.27 -1.08
C GLN A 235 9.26 15.98 -0.27
N ASP A 236 8.40 15.97 0.74
CA ASP A 236 8.13 14.77 1.55
C ASP A 236 7.47 13.67 0.73
N ALA A 237 6.58 14.05 -0.21
CA ALA A 237 5.97 13.08 -1.12
C ALA A 237 7.00 12.41 -2.03
N LEU A 238 7.90 13.20 -2.61
CA LEU A 238 8.99 12.69 -3.46
C LEU A 238 9.98 11.84 -2.65
N ALA A 239 10.33 12.24 -1.43
CA ALA A 239 11.14 11.45 -0.52
C ALA A 239 10.45 10.13 -0.13
N THR A 240 9.14 10.15 0.08
CA THR A 240 8.34 8.95 0.35
C THR A 240 8.37 7.99 -0.84
N ILE A 241 8.27 8.48 -2.08
CA ILE A 241 8.38 7.66 -3.30
C ILE A 241 9.76 7.00 -3.39
N LYS A 242 10.86 7.75 -3.15
CA LYS A 242 12.23 7.21 -3.11
C LYS A 242 12.37 6.12 -2.04
N ASN A 243 11.95 6.43 -0.82
CA ASN A 243 12.01 5.48 0.30
C ASN A 243 11.19 4.22 0.03
N LEU A 244 9.98 4.35 -0.51
CA LEU A 244 9.17 3.20 -0.91
C LEU A 244 9.90 2.33 -1.93
N LEU A 245 10.48 2.96 -2.96
CA LEU A 245 11.20 2.23 -4.01
C LEU A 245 12.39 1.42 -3.47
N SER A 246 13.04 1.87 -2.39
CA SER A 246 14.18 1.15 -1.79
C SER A 246 13.80 -0.23 -1.22
N PHE A 247 12.53 -0.46 -0.91
CA PHE A 247 12.03 -1.77 -0.46
C PHE A 247 11.59 -2.69 -1.58
N LEU A 248 11.43 -2.18 -2.81
CA LEU A 248 10.81 -2.89 -3.92
C LEU A 248 11.84 -3.38 -4.93
N PRO A 249 11.63 -4.56 -5.54
CA PRO A 249 12.43 -4.97 -6.70
C PRO A 249 12.10 -4.09 -7.92
N SER A 250 12.91 -4.19 -8.97
CA SER A 250 12.61 -3.47 -10.22
C SER A 250 11.45 -4.09 -11.00
N ASN A 251 11.22 -5.39 -10.83
CA ASN A 251 10.16 -6.15 -11.49
C ASN A 251 9.86 -7.47 -10.74
N ASN A 252 8.87 -8.21 -11.19
CA ASN A 252 8.43 -9.47 -10.59
C ASN A 252 9.37 -10.67 -10.79
N ARG A 253 10.52 -10.50 -11.45
CA ARG A 253 11.53 -11.56 -11.66
C ARG A 253 12.76 -11.35 -10.79
N GLU A 254 12.84 -10.22 -10.11
CA GLU A 254 13.94 -9.86 -9.23
C GLU A 254 13.50 -9.92 -7.76
N GLU A 255 14.47 -10.05 -6.88
CA GLU A 255 14.27 -9.84 -5.46
C GLU A 255 14.44 -8.36 -5.12
N ALA A 256 13.84 -7.92 -4.02
CA ALA A 256 14.05 -6.58 -3.50
C ALA A 256 15.54 -6.35 -3.16
N PRO A 257 16.04 -5.10 -3.26
CA PRO A 257 17.43 -4.80 -2.94
C PRO A 257 17.79 -5.24 -1.52
N PHE A 258 18.98 -5.83 -1.38
CA PHE A 258 19.57 -6.11 -0.09
C PHE A 258 20.25 -4.82 0.44
N VAL A 259 19.97 -4.49 1.70
CA VAL A 259 20.55 -3.32 2.38
C VAL A 259 21.45 -3.82 3.51
N GLU A 260 22.75 -3.49 3.44
CA GLU A 260 23.66 -3.85 4.54
C GLU A 260 23.23 -3.17 5.84
N THR A 261 23.20 -3.94 6.92
CA THR A 261 22.84 -3.46 8.26
C THR A 261 23.91 -3.83 9.28
N ALA A 262 24.14 -2.93 10.23
CA ALA A 262 24.97 -3.19 11.41
C ALA A 262 24.15 -3.81 12.55
N ASP A 263 22.83 -3.89 12.43
CA ASP A 263 21.94 -4.46 13.46
C ASP A 263 22.04 -5.99 13.50
N PRO A 264 22.59 -6.59 14.58
CA PRO A 264 22.90 -8.02 14.58
C PRO A 264 21.64 -8.88 14.40
N ALA A 265 21.69 -9.84 13.49
CA ALA A 265 20.60 -10.80 13.28
C ALA A 265 20.28 -11.61 14.55
N GLY A 266 21.30 -11.90 15.36
CA GLY A 266 21.19 -12.71 16.59
C GLY A 266 20.91 -11.92 17.86
N ARG A 267 20.60 -10.62 17.81
CA ARG A 267 20.29 -9.86 19.03
C ARG A 267 18.96 -10.28 19.63
N TYR A 268 18.91 -10.26 20.95
CA TYR A 268 17.70 -10.46 21.74
C TYR A 268 17.17 -9.12 22.23
N ASP A 269 15.86 -9.06 22.50
CA ASP A 269 15.24 -7.91 23.15
C ASP A 269 14.38 -8.39 24.33
N ASP A 270 14.93 -8.28 25.52
CA ASP A 270 14.29 -8.74 26.77
C ASP A 270 12.98 -7.99 27.07
N ALA A 271 12.79 -6.78 26.53
CA ALA A 271 11.54 -6.03 26.69
C ALA A 271 10.33 -6.76 26.09
N LEU A 272 10.53 -7.61 25.08
CA LEU A 272 9.45 -8.41 24.51
C LEU A 272 8.90 -9.47 25.48
N ASN A 273 9.69 -9.96 26.44
CA ASN A 273 9.22 -10.92 27.44
C ASN A 273 8.18 -10.30 28.39
N GLU A 274 8.15 -8.97 28.52
CA GLU A 274 7.29 -8.23 29.44
C GLU A 274 6.19 -7.42 28.75
N ILE A 275 6.17 -7.41 27.40
CA ILE A 275 5.28 -6.53 26.62
C ILE A 275 3.80 -6.94 26.70
N ILE A 276 3.52 -8.23 26.87
CA ILE A 276 2.15 -8.73 27.00
C ILE A 276 1.68 -8.51 28.44
N PRO A 277 0.62 -7.70 28.66
CA PRO A 277 0.08 -7.50 30.00
C PRO A 277 -0.54 -8.77 30.59
N ASP A 278 -0.39 -8.99 31.89
CA ASP A 278 -1.05 -10.09 32.64
C ASP A 278 -2.56 -10.05 32.49
N ASN A 279 -3.16 -8.85 32.47
CA ASN A 279 -4.57 -8.69 32.22
C ASN A 279 -4.87 -8.87 30.73
N PRO A 280 -5.62 -9.92 30.30
CA PRO A 280 -5.89 -10.22 28.91
C PRO A 280 -6.72 -9.14 28.18
N ASN A 281 -7.39 -8.26 28.95
CA ASN A 281 -8.17 -7.15 28.41
C ASN A 281 -7.37 -5.85 28.26
N LYS A 282 -6.14 -5.79 28.80
CA LYS A 282 -5.26 -4.64 28.64
C LYS A 282 -4.53 -4.73 27.30
N ALA A 283 -4.60 -3.65 26.52
CA ALA A 283 -3.90 -3.57 25.24
C ALA A 283 -2.42 -3.22 25.41
N TYR A 284 -1.59 -3.68 24.49
CA TYR A 284 -0.22 -3.24 24.28
C TYR A 284 -0.06 -2.69 22.87
N ASP A 285 1.10 -2.09 22.57
CA ASP A 285 1.35 -1.45 21.27
C ASP A 285 2.16 -2.37 20.37
N MET A 286 1.55 -2.82 19.27
CA MET A 286 2.22 -3.67 18.30
C MET A 286 3.40 -3.00 17.60
N TYR A 287 3.44 -1.66 17.53
CA TYR A 287 4.62 -0.96 17.00
C TYR A 287 5.89 -1.19 17.81
N GLN A 288 5.78 -1.43 19.11
CA GLN A 288 6.94 -1.77 19.96
C GLN A 288 7.51 -3.14 19.56
N VAL A 289 6.64 -4.11 19.26
CA VAL A 289 7.08 -5.43 18.77
C VAL A 289 7.73 -5.30 17.39
N ILE A 290 7.08 -4.59 16.46
CA ILE A 290 7.63 -4.37 15.12
C ILE A 290 9.00 -3.71 15.21
N GLY A 291 9.13 -2.59 15.93
CA GLY A 291 10.38 -1.85 16.08
C GLY A 291 11.50 -2.68 16.72
N SER A 292 11.15 -3.61 17.63
CA SER A 292 12.11 -4.52 18.25
C SER A 292 12.69 -5.55 17.28
N ILE A 293 11.90 -6.06 16.33
CA ILE A 293 12.32 -7.20 15.50
C ILE A 293 12.91 -6.79 14.14
N VAL A 294 12.62 -5.58 13.64
CA VAL A 294 13.13 -5.11 12.35
C VAL A 294 14.50 -4.44 12.49
N ASP A 295 15.22 -4.30 11.39
CA ASP A 295 16.54 -3.67 11.37
C ASP A 295 16.44 -2.19 11.76
N ASP A 296 17.27 -1.77 12.73
CA ASP A 296 17.35 -0.40 13.26
C ASP A 296 16.01 0.20 13.70
N GLY A 297 15.00 -0.62 13.94
CA GLY A 297 13.63 -0.20 14.24
C GLY A 297 12.91 0.53 13.10
N CYS A 298 13.45 0.49 11.87
CA CYS A 298 12.92 1.20 10.71
C CYS A 298 11.75 0.47 10.08
N PHE A 299 10.61 1.16 10.00
CA PHE A 299 9.37 0.62 9.44
C PHE A 299 8.64 1.67 8.59
N LEU A 300 8.42 1.36 7.31
CA LEU A 300 7.64 2.18 6.39
C LEU A 300 6.18 1.68 6.37
N GLU A 301 5.34 2.31 7.16
CA GLU A 301 3.93 1.93 7.25
C GLU A 301 3.10 2.43 6.06
N VAL A 302 2.36 1.53 5.45
CA VAL A 302 1.39 1.80 4.37
C VAL A 302 0.00 1.97 4.99
N HIS A 303 -0.77 2.97 4.55
CA HIS A 303 -2.11 3.26 5.10
C HIS A 303 -2.12 3.54 6.62
N LYS A 304 -1.12 4.22 7.13
CA LYS A 304 -0.96 4.52 8.57
C LYS A 304 -2.22 5.07 9.24
N SER A 305 -2.98 5.88 8.53
CA SER A 305 -4.17 6.57 9.06
C SER A 305 -5.49 5.87 8.76
N TRP A 306 -5.50 4.81 7.93
CA TRP A 306 -6.69 4.05 7.57
C TRP A 306 -6.67 2.64 8.15
N ALA A 307 -7.82 2.14 8.61
CA ALA A 307 -7.96 0.81 9.22
C ALA A 307 -6.83 0.53 10.23
N LYS A 308 -6.73 1.38 11.26
CA LYS A 308 -5.62 1.39 12.22
C LYS A 308 -5.54 0.15 13.12
N ASN A 309 -6.59 -0.67 13.16
CA ASN A 309 -6.63 -1.99 13.78
C ASN A 309 -5.78 -3.04 13.04
N MET A 310 -5.33 -2.73 11.81
CA MET A 310 -4.40 -3.51 11.01
C MET A 310 -3.21 -2.65 10.62
N ILE A 311 -2.00 -3.12 10.89
CA ILE A 311 -0.75 -2.50 10.48
C ILE A 311 -0.20 -3.28 9.31
N VAL A 312 0.17 -2.58 8.22
CA VAL A 312 0.91 -3.15 7.09
C VAL A 312 2.02 -2.21 6.67
N GLY A 313 3.14 -2.72 6.23
CA GLY A 313 4.25 -1.89 5.79
C GLY A 313 5.51 -2.69 5.49
N PHE A 314 6.55 -2.00 5.05
CA PHE A 314 7.82 -2.57 4.69
C PHE A 314 8.88 -2.34 5.77
N ALA A 315 9.75 -3.31 5.94
CA ALA A 315 10.92 -3.22 6.81
C ALA A 315 12.07 -4.03 6.21
N HIS A 316 13.24 -3.94 6.83
CA HIS A 316 14.33 -4.86 6.57
C HIS A 316 14.52 -5.79 7.76
N MET A 317 14.86 -7.05 7.51
CA MET A 317 15.27 -8.04 8.49
C MET A 317 16.56 -8.73 8.01
N ASN A 318 17.67 -8.45 8.69
CA ASN A 318 19.01 -8.83 8.27
C ASN A 318 19.30 -8.39 6.82
N GLY A 319 18.96 -7.14 6.52
CA GLY A 319 19.15 -6.51 5.21
C GLY A 319 18.14 -6.90 4.12
N ARG A 320 17.29 -7.90 4.33
CA ARG A 320 16.27 -8.32 3.36
C ARG A 320 14.99 -7.54 3.55
N SER A 321 14.42 -7.05 2.46
CA SER A 321 13.09 -6.43 2.46
C SER A 321 12.02 -7.45 2.82
N VAL A 322 11.11 -7.08 3.73
CA VAL A 322 9.97 -7.90 4.16
C VAL A 322 8.71 -7.05 4.26
N GLY A 323 7.56 -7.66 3.98
CA GLY A 323 6.26 -7.10 4.28
C GLY A 323 5.82 -7.53 5.68
N ILE A 324 5.47 -6.57 6.53
CA ILE A 324 4.90 -6.81 7.86
C ILE A 324 3.39 -6.67 7.78
N VAL A 325 2.66 -7.65 8.32
CA VAL A 325 1.19 -7.60 8.52
C VAL A 325 0.91 -7.91 9.98
N ALA A 326 0.29 -6.99 10.71
CA ALA A 326 0.10 -7.14 12.15
C ALA A 326 -1.25 -6.59 12.63
N ASN A 327 -1.85 -7.25 13.62
CA ASN A 327 -3.02 -6.70 14.32
C ASN A 327 -2.56 -5.64 15.33
N GLN A 328 -3.30 -4.53 15.48
CA GLN A 328 -3.03 -3.51 16.51
C GLN A 328 -4.03 -3.62 17.68
N PRO A 329 -3.67 -4.25 18.80
CA PRO A 329 -4.58 -4.46 19.92
C PRO A 329 -5.11 -3.17 20.58
N LYS A 330 -4.41 -2.06 20.42
CA LYS A 330 -4.85 -0.74 20.93
C LYS A 330 -6.07 -0.20 20.20
N ILE A 331 -6.33 -0.67 18.98
CA ILE A 331 -7.42 -0.19 18.14
C ILE A 331 -8.39 -1.34 17.90
N LEU A 332 -9.62 -1.19 18.37
CA LEU A 332 -10.66 -2.23 18.25
C LEU A 332 -10.16 -3.63 18.66
N ALA A 333 -9.28 -3.71 19.67
CA ALA A 333 -8.65 -4.96 20.12
C ALA A 333 -7.96 -5.79 19.00
N GLY A 334 -7.63 -5.19 17.87
CA GLY A 334 -7.03 -5.88 16.72
C GLY A 334 -7.98 -6.75 15.90
N VAL A 335 -9.31 -6.59 16.03
CA VAL A 335 -10.29 -7.37 15.25
C VAL A 335 -10.13 -7.14 13.74
N LEU A 336 -10.55 -8.11 12.94
CA LEU A 336 -10.69 -7.94 11.49
C LEU A 336 -12.06 -7.34 11.16
N ASP A 337 -12.08 -6.12 10.65
CA ASP A 337 -13.24 -5.50 10.02
C ASP A 337 -13.07 -5.46 8.49
N ILE A 338 -14.05 -4.92 7.79
CA ILE A 338 -14.03 -4.78 6.33
C ILE A 338 -12.76 -4.10 5.86
N ASN A 339 -12.39 -2.97 6.47
CA ASN A 339 -11.27 -2.16 6.02
C ASN A 339 -9.92 -2.80 6.39
N ALA A 340 -9.77 -3.41 7.55
CA ALA A 340 -8.59 -4.18 7.94
C ALA A 340 -8.35 -5.34 6.96
N SER A 341 -9.41 -6.07 6.59
CA SER A 341 -9.34 -7.16 5.63
C SER A 341 -8.91 -6.70 4.24
N ARG A 342 -9.48 -5.59 3.76
CA ARG A 342 -9.11 -4.97 2.47
C ARG A 342 -7.66 -4.47 2.44
N LYS A 343 -7.25 -3.77 3.50
CA LYS A 343 -5.88 -3.26 3.67
C LYS A 343 -4.85 -4.39 3.62
N ALA A 344 -5.04 -5.40 4.44
CA ALA A 344 -4.11 -6.53 4.51
C ALA A 344 -4.11 -7.35 3.21
N ALA A 345 -5.29 -7.65 2.63
CA ALA A 345 -5.37 -8.42 1.39
C ALA A 345 -4.64 -7.75 0.22
N ARG A 346 -4.82 -6.44 0.04
CA ARG A 346 -4.11 -5.67 -1.00
C ARG A 346 -2.61 -5.71 -0.80
N PHE A 347 -2.15 -5.54 0.45
CA PHE A 347 -0.73 -5.52 0.78
C PHE A 347 -0.07 -6.90 0.60
N VAL A 348 -0.72 -7.98 1.05
CA VAL A 348 -0.25 -9.36 0.88
C VAL A 348 -0.10 -9.71 -0.61
N ARG A 349 -1.09 -9.35 -1.44
CA ARG A 349 -1.01 -9.58 -2.90
C ARG A 349 0.12 -8.80 -3.54
N PHE A 350 0.34 -7.56 -3.13
CA PHE A 350 1.48 -6.79 -3.60
C PHE A 350 2.82 -7.46 -3.25
N CYS A 351 3.00 -7.85 -1.99
CA CYS A 351 4.22 -8.54 -1.56
C CYS A 351 4.45 -9.82 -2.37
N ASP A 352 3.41 -10.63 -2.60
CA ASP A 352 3.51 -11.86 -3.38
C ASP A 352 3.86 -11.58 -4.85
N ALA A 353 3.25 -10.56 -5.47
CA ALA A 353 3.53 -10.19 -6.85
C ALA A 353 4.98 -9.75 -7.08
N PHE A 354 5.65 -9.24 -6.04
CA PHE A 354 7.00 -8.68 -6.14
C PHE A 354 8.04 -9.41 -5.26
N ASN A 355 7.83 -10.69 -4.99
CA ASN A 355 8.79 -11.56 -4.32
C ASN A 355 9.22 -11.09 -2.91
N ILE A 356 8.36 -10.32 -2.22
CA ILE A 356 8.65 -9.79 -0.88
C ILE A 356 8.12 -10.77 0.16
N PRO A 357 8.97 -11.40 0.99
CA PRO A 357 8.54 -12.28 2.07
C PRO A 357 7.61 -11.58 3.07
N ILE A 358 6.68 -12.32 3.65
CA ILE A 358 5.67 -11.77 4.56
C ILE A 358 5.89 -12.29 5.98
N VAL A 359 5.96 -11.35 6.93
CA VAL A 359 5.99 -11.64 8.37
C VAL A 359 4.67 -11.17 8.97
N THR A 360 3.92 -12.11 9.56
CA THR A 360 2.61 -11.85 10.14
C THR A 360 2.67 -11.93 11.67
N LEU A 361 2.29 -10.87 12.37
CA LEU A 361 2.24 -10.80 13.83
C LEU A 361 0.77 -10.82 14.28
N VAL A 362 0.36 -11.88 14.98
CA VAL A 362 -1.04 -12.15 15.25
C VAL A 362 -1.42 -11.86 16.71
N ASP A 363 -2.39 -10.97 16.88
CA ASP A 363 -3.17 -10.81 18.11
C ASP A 363 -4.60 -10.38 17.71
N VAL A 364 -5.45 -11.37 17.39
CA VAL A 364 -6.76 -11.17 16.80
C VAL A 364 -7.85 -11.93 17.55
N PRO A 365 -8.83 -11.24 18.17
CA PRO A 365 -9.92 -11.91 18.88
C PRO A 365 -11.04 -12.43 17.97
N GLY A 366 -11.03 -12.09 16.69
CA GLY A 366 -12.05 -12.50 15.72
C GLY A 366 -12.30 -11.47 14.63
N PHE A 367 -13.34 -11.71 13.84
CA PHE A 367 -13.93 -10.70 12.96
C PHE A 367 -14.88 -9.79 13.75
N LEU A 368 -14.98 -8.52 13.35
CA LEU A 368 -15.91 -7.58 13.94
C LEU A 368 -17.34 -7.98 13.58
N CYS A 369 -18.17 -8.22 14.59
CA CYS A 369 -19.59 -8.56 14.41
C CYS A 369 -20.47 -7.31 14.33
N GLY A 370 -21.70 -7.49 13.85
CA GLY A 370 -22.74 -6.47 13.82
C GLY A 370 -23.26 -6.19 12.41
N THR A 371 -24.50 -5.66 12.36
CA THR A 371 -25.23 -5.45 11.10
C THR A 371 -24.50 -4.58 10.09
N GLN A 372 -23.77 -3.56 10.53
CA GLN A 372 -22.97 -2.72 9.63
C GLN A 372 -21.88 -3.52 8.91
N GLN A 373 -21.24 -4.46 9.60
CA GLN A 373 -20.22 -5.32 9.00
C GLN A 373 -20.87 -6.37 8.08
N GLU A 374 -21.94 -7.02 8.52
CA GLU A 374 -22.65 -8.01 7.72
C GLU A 374 -23.22 -7.39 6.44
N TYR A 375 -23.93 -6.27 6.54
CA TYR A 375 -24.52 -5.58 5.39
C TYR A 375 -23.45 -4.93 4.49
N GLY A 376 -22.33 -4.54 5.07
CA GLY A 376 -21.16 -4.03 4.34
C GLY A 376 -20.33 -5.11 3.63
N GLY A 377 -20.65 -6.40 3.83
CA GLY A 377 -20.02 -7.53 3.15
C GLY A 377 -18.74 -8.03 3.81
N ILE A 378 -18.66 -8.04 5.15
CA ILE A 378 -17.50 -8.55 5.90
C ILE A 378 -17.08 -9.96 5.45
N ILE A 379 -18.04 -10.82 5.08
CA ILE A 379 -17.78 -12.18 4.60
C ILE A 379 -16.95 -12.15 3.32
N THR A 380 -17.36 -11.34 2.32
CA THR A 380 -16.62 -11.18 1.07
C THR A 380 -15.26 -10.54 1.30
N HIS A 381 -15.20 -9.49 2.12
CA HIS A 381 -13.95 -8.78 2.38
C HIS A 381 -12.98 -9.61 3.23
N GLY A 382 -13.46 -10.41 4.18
CA GLY A 382 -12.65 -11.39 4.90
C GLY A 382 -12.12 -12.49 3.97
N ALA A 383 -12.95 -12.94 3.03
CA ALA A 383 -12.54 -13.92 2.02
C ALA A 383 -11.42 -13.39 1.10
N LYS A 384 -11.32 -12.08 0.84
CA LYS A 384 -10.19 -11.49 0.09
C LYS A 384 -8.85 -11.72 0.80
N LEU A 385 -8.82 -11.58 2.12
CA LEU A 385 -7.60 -11.79 2.89
C LEU A 385 -7.24 -13.28 2.97
N LEU A 386 -8.22 -14.16 3.15
CA LEU A 386 -8.03 -15.63 3.02
C LEU A 386 -7.43 -15.97 1.65
N TYR A 387 -8.01 -15.42 0.61
CA TYR A 387 -7.55 -15.66 -0.76
C TYR A 387 -6.11 -15.19 -0.97
N ALA A 388 -5.78 -13.97 -0.53
CA ALA A 388 -4.46 -13.40 -0.67
C ALA A 388 -3.37 -14.27 0.00
N TYR A 389 -3.58 -14.68 1.24
CA TYR A 389 -2.64 -15.57 1.93
C TYR A 389 -2.58 -16.99 1.35
N GLY A 390 -3.73 -17.55 0.98
CA GLY A 390 -3.80 -18.89 0.41
C GLY A 390 -3.14 -19.00 -0.97
N GLU A 391 -3.19 -17.94 -1.75
CA GLU A 391 -2.57 -17.88 -3.08
C GLU A 391 -1.10 -17.51 -3.04
N ALA A 392 -0.67 -16.72 -2.07
CA ALA A 392 0.70 -16.22 -1.96
C ALA A 392 1.74 -17.36 -1.92
N THR A 393 2.75 -17.24 -2.78
CA THR A 393 3.83 -18.22 -2.97
C THR A 393 5.14 -17.79 -2.31
N VAL A 394 5.29 -16.52 -1.94
CA VAL A 394 6.45 -16.00 -1.19
C VAL A 394 6.60 -16.67 0.18
N PRO A 395 7.79 -16.64 0.80
CA PRO A 395 7.98 -17.05 2.18
C PRO A 395 7.01 -16.34 3.14
N LYS A 396 6.33 -17.12 3.99
CA LYS A 396 5.37 -16.64 4.99
C LYS A 396 5.74 -17.13 6.37
N VAL A 397 6.14 -16.22 7.25
CA VAL A 397 6.46 -16.50 8.64
C VAL A 397 5.43 -15.84 9.54
N THR A 398 4.78 -16.61 10.39
CA THR A 398 3.73 -16.12 11.30
C THR A 398 4.17 -16.28 12.75
N VAL A 399 3.95 -15.27 13.57
CA VAL A 399 4.15 -15.33 15.03
C VAL A 399 2.84 -14.96 15.72
N THR A 400 2.26 -15.89 16.45
CA THR A 400 1.08 -15.63 17.30
C THR A 400 1.54 -15.17 18.67
N LEU A 401 1.24 -13.90 19.00
CA LEU A 401 1.71 -13.28 20.25
C LEU A 401 0.74 -13.54 21.41
N ARG A 402 -0.57 -13.39 21.14
CA ARG A 402 -1.60 -13.52 22.17
C ARG A 402 -2.86 -14.19 21.60
N LYS A 403 -3.93 -13.44 21.31
CA LYS A 403 -5.20 -13.99 20.84
C LYS A 403 -5.11 -14.41 19.38
N SER A 404 -5.71 -15.56 19.05
CA SER A 404 -5.86 -16.02 17.67
C SER A 404 -7.09 -16.93 17.61
N TYR A 405 -8.29 -16.33 17.38
CA TYR A 405 -9.55 -17.02 17.57
C TYR A 405 -10.36 -17.19 16.27
N GLY A 406 -10.97 -18.36 16.14
CA GLY A 406 -11.99 -18.67 15.14
C GLY A 406 -11.52 -18.50 13.70
N GLY A 407 -12.39 -17.98 12.85
CA GLY A 407 -12.08 -17.71 11.44
C GLY A 407 -10.95 -16.72 11.24
N ALA A 408 -10.72 -15.79 12.18
CA ALA A 408 -9.63 -14.84 12.09
C ALA A 408 -8.25 -15.49 12.28
N HIS A 409 -8.15 -16.56 13.10
CA HIS A 409 -6.95 -17.40 13.18
C HIS A 409 -6.57 -17.96 11.80
N ILE A 410 -7.55 -18.51 11.09
CA ILE A 410 -7.32 -19.06 9.74
C ILE A 410 -6.89 -17.96 8.78
N THR A 411 -7.54 -16.81 8.85
CA THR A 411 -7.32 -15.67 7.94
C THR A 411 -5.95 -15.03 8.09
N MET A 412 -5.34 -15.08 9.27
CA MET A 412 -4.05 -14.44 9.58
C MET A 412 -2.85 -15.39 9.34
N SER A 413 -2.77 -15.99 8.14
CA SER A 413 -1.61 -16.79 7.70
C SER A 413 -1.31 -18.00 8.58
N CYS A 414 -2.33 -18.79 8.93
CA CYS A 414 -2.13 -20.02 9.68
C CYS A 414 -1.44 -21.11 8.84
N LYS A 415 -0.96 -22.17 9.51
CA LYS A 415 -0.32 -23.32 8.88
C LYS A 415 -1.20 -23.99 7.82
N GLN A 416 -2.50 -24.12 8.11
CA GLN A 416 -3.48 -24.77 7.23
C GLN A 416 -3.78 -23.94 5.96
N LEU A 417 -3.53 -22.61 6.00
CA LEU A 417 -3.65 -21.72 4.85
C LEU A 417 -2.29 -21.45 4.20
N ARG A 418 -1.46 -22.49 4.10
CA ARG A 418 -0.14 -22.46 3.45
C ARG A 418 0.88 -21.52 4.12
N GLY A 419 0.74 -21.22 5.43
CA GLY A 419 1.81 -20.60 6.21
C GLY A 419 3.02 -21.52 6.30
N ASP A 420 4.23 -21.05 5.97
CA ASP A 420 5.43 -21.90 5.89
C ASP A 420 5.98 -22.23 7.27
N ILE A 421 6.25 -21.21 8.07
CA ILE A 421 6.73 -21.33 9.46
C ILE A 421 5.79 -20.55 10.38
N ASN A 422 5.24 -21.24 11.36
CA ASN A 422 4.34 -20.66 12.34
C ASN A 422 4.89 -20.83 13.75
N TYR A 423 5.22 -19.71 14.40
CA TYR A 423 5.65 -19.66 15.80
C TYR A 423 4.53 -19.14 16.69
N ALA A 424 4.60 -19.45 17.96
CA ALA A 424 3.76 -18.86 18.99
C ALA A 424 4.59 -18.43 20.20
N TRP A 425 4.17 -17.36 20.87
CA TRP A 425 4.69 -17.04 22.19
C TRP A 425 3.98 -17.89 23.26
N PRO A 426 4.56 -18.07 24.46
CA PRO A 426 3.89 -18.79 25.56
C PRO A 426 2.54 -18.17 25.97
N SER A 427 2.37 -16.88 25.73
CA SER A 427 1.13 -16.11 25.94
C SER A 427 0.06 -16.31 24.88
N ALA A 428 0.35 -17.07 23.82
CA ALA A 428 -0.58 -17.28 22.72
C ALA A 428 -1.78 -18.13 23.13
N ASN A 429 -2.97 -17.69 22.69
CA ASN A 429 -4.23 -18.40 22.88
C ASN A 429 -4.79 -18.71 21.49
N ILE A 430 -4.69 -19.98 21.07
CA ILE A 430 -5.14 -20.44 19.75
C ILE A 430 -6.33 -21.35 19.94
N ALA A 431 -7.55 -20.85 19.67
CA ALA A 431 -8.79 -21.58 19.94
C ALA A 431 -9.93 -21.16 18.99
N VAL A 432 -11.03 -21.90 19.03
CA VAL A 432 -12.24 -21.54 18.28
C VAL A 432 -12.80 -20.20 18.76
N MET A 433 -12.78 -19.96 20.09
CA MET A 433 -13.20 -18.71 20.73
C MET A 433 -12.58 -18.59 22.12
N GLY A 434 -12.65 -17.41 22.71
CA GLY A 434 -12.22 -17.21 24.09
C GLY A 434 -13.12 -17.94 25.09
N ALA A 435 -12.58 -18.20 26.29
CA ALA A 435 -13.26 -19.00 27.32
C ALA A 435 -14.62 -18.42 27.75
N GLU A 436 -14.78 -17.09 27.76
CA GLU A 436 -16.04 -16.45 28.09
C GLU A 436 -17.18 -16.94 27.18
N GLY A 437 -16.99 -16.79 25.88
CA GLY A 437 -18.00 -17.21 24.90
C GLY A 437 -18.18 -18.73 24.84
N ALA A 438 -17.11 -19.49 24.97
CA ALA A 438 -17.17 -20.95 24.94
C ALA A 438 -17.98 -21.51 26.10
N VAL A 439 -17.75 -21.03 27.31
CA VAL A 439 -18.47 -21.47 28.52
C VAL A 439 -19.94 -21.08 28.47
N GLU A 440 -20.25 -19.89 27.95
CA GLU A 440 -21.64 -19.47 27.77
C GLU A 440 -22.42 -20.36 26.79
N ILE A 441 -21.75 -20.92 25.78
CA ILE A 441 -22.37 -21.86 24.83
C ILE A 441 -22.44 -23.29 25.39
N LEU A 442 -21.30 -23.81 25.85
CA LEU A 442 -21.15 -25.21 26.22
C LEU A 442 -21.94 -25.57 27.51
N TYR A 443 -21.92 -24.65 28.49
CA TYR A 443 -22.48 -24.89 29.83
C TYR A 443 -23.70 -24.02 30.13
N SER A 444 -24.32 -23.43 29.12
CA SER A 444 -25.45 -22.49 29.27
C SER A 444 -26.60 -23.07 30.12
N LYS A 445 -26.95 -24.34 29.92
CA LYS A 445 -28.06 -25.01 30.65
C LYS A 445 -27.66 -25.23 32.10
N ASP A 446 -26.48 -25.74 32.35
CA ASP A 446 -25.99 -26.08 33.67
C ASP A 446 -25.83 -24.83 34.56
N ILE A 447 -25.21 -23.77 34.00
CA ILE A 447 -25.01 -22.50 34.67
C ILE A 447 -26.32 -21.76 34.94
N LYS A 448 -27.28 -21.82 34.02
CA LYS A 448 -28.62 -21.21 34.21
C LYS A 448 -29.45 -21.91 35.26
N SER A 449 -29.22 -23.19 35.53
CA SER A 449 -29.93 -23.95 36.57
C SER A 449 -29.45 -23.64 38.00
N ILE A 450 -28.31 -22.95 38.16
CA ILE A 450 -27.78 -22.56 39.47
C ILE A 450 -28.47 -21.28 39.94
N GLU A 451 -29.22 -21.38 41.06
CA GLU A 451 -29.99 -20.27 41.62
C GLU A 451 -29.11 -19.33 42.46
N ASP A 452 -28.13 -19.87 43.19
CA ASP A 452 -27.22 -19.07 44.02
C ASP A 452 -26.21 -18.29 43.14
N PRO A 453 -26.19 -16.94 43.18
CA PRO A 453 -25.28 -16.13 42.39
C PRO A 453 -23.78 -16.39 42.69
N ALA A 454 -23.43 -16.71 43.94
CA ALA A 454 -22.05 -16.96 44.34
C ALA A 454 -21.57 -18.31 43.78
N GLU A 455 -22.40 -19.35 43.88
CA GLU A 455 -22.10 -20.65 43.30
C GLU A 455 -22.07 -20.60 41.77
N LYS A 456 -22.97 -19.85 41.15
CA LYS A 456 -22.98 -19.62 39.70
C LYS A 456 -21.67 -18.97 39.23
N ALA A 457 -21.20 -17.93 39.89
CA ALA A 457 -19.94 -17.29 39.58
C ALA A 457 -18.76 -18.27 39.73
N ARG A 458 -18.70 -19.02 40.83
CA ARG A 458 -17.66 -20.02 41.10
C ARG A 458 -17.59 -21.09 39.98
N VAL A 459 -18.73 -21.68 39.63
CA VAL A 459 -18.80 -22.72 38.61
C VAL A 459 -18.43 -22.14 37.22
N THR A 460 -18.88 -20.93 36.92
CA THR A 460 -18.52 -20.25 35.66
C THR A 460 -17.00 -20.04 35.54
N ASP A 461 -16.35 -19.58 36.61
CA ASP A 461 -14.91 -19.35 36.62
C ASP A 461 -14.12 -20.68 36.56
N GLU A 462 -14.62 -21.73 37.21
CA GLU A 462 -14.04 -23.07 37.14
C GLU A 462 -14.09 -23.61 35.69
N LYS A 463 -15.22 -23.46 35.00
CA LYS A 463 -15.38 -23.88 33.60
C LYS A 463 -14.56 -23.05 32.62
N LYS A 464 -14.41 -21.75 32.87
CA LYS A 464 -13.49 -20.89 32.09
C LYS A 464 -12.04 -21.35 32.26
N LYS A 465 -11.63 -21.66 33.49
CA LYS A 465 -10.28 -22.17 33.75
C LYS A 465 -10.06 -23.51 33.03
N GLU A 466 -11.01 -24.47 33.15
CA GLU A 466 -10.93 -25.74 32.46
C GLU A 466 -10.77 -25.57 30.93
N TYR A 467 -11.57 -24.68 30.33
CA TYR A 467 -11.50 -24.41 28.89
C TYR A 467 -10.18 -23.74 28.49
N ASN A 468 -9.69 -22.80 29.29
CA ASN A 468 -8.39 -22.16 29.05
C ASN A 468 -7.23 -23.17 29.11
N ASP A 469 -7.21 -24.02 30.14
CA ASP A 469 -6.17 -25.02 30.32
C ASP A 469 -6.16 -26.06 29.18
N LEU A 470 -7.33 -26.40 28.63
CA LEU A 470 -7.45 -27.35 27.54
C LEU A 470 -7.14 -26.75 26.16
N PHE A 471 -7.63 -25.54 25.87
CA PHE A 471 -7.68 -25.03 24.49
C PHE A 471 -7.00 -23.66 24.28
N CYS A 472 -7.03 -22.76 25.28
CA CYS A 472 -6.51 -21.41 25.10
C CYS A 472 -5.02 -21.32 25.46
N ASN A 473 -4.19 -22.15 24.84
CA ASN A 473 -2.75 -22.17 25.02
C ASN A 473 -2.06 -22.59 23.70
N PRO A 474 -0.76 -22.29 23.52
CA PRO A 474 -0.08 -22.66 22.28
C PRO A 474 0.24 -24.16 22.18
N TYR A 475 0.35 -24.86 23.32
CA TYR A 475 0.79 -26.25 23.37
C TYR A 475 -0.25 -27.22 22.79
N ASN A 476 -1.53 -26.90 22.89
CA ASN A 476 -2.57 -27.66 22.23
C ASN A 476 -2.40 -27.63 20.70
N ALA A 477 -2.23 -26.44 20.10
CA ALA A 477 -1.96 -26.31 18.67
C ALA A 477 -0.62 -26.99 18.26
N ALA A 478 0.41 -26.87 19.09
CA ALA A 478 1.72 -27.52 18.87
C ALA A 478 1.62 -29.05 18.84
N SER A 479 0.79 -29.66 19.73
CA SER A 479 0.61 -31.10 19.79
C SER A 479 0.02 -31.70 18.49
N TYR A 480 -0.68 -30.89 17.70
CA TYR A 480 -1.19 -31.28 16.37
C TYR A 480 -0.28 -30.87 15.22
N GLY A 481 0.86 -30.22 15.48
CA GLY A 481 1.75 -29.71 14.44
C GLY A 481 1.20 -28.49 13.70
N TYR A 482 0.27 -27.74 14.30
CA TYR A 482 -0.31 -26.53 13.70
C TYR A 482 0.54 -25.28 13.93
N ILE A 483 1.51 -25.35 14.80
CA ILE A 483 2.62 -24.42 14.97
C ILE A 483 3.93 -25.21 15.02
N ASP A 484 5.00 -24.61 14.52
CA ASP A 484 6.31 -25.28 14.40
C ASP A 484 7.11 -25.22 15.70
N ASP A 485 6.93 -24.16 16.50
CA ASP A 485 7.58 -24.04 17.81
C ASP A 485 6.89 -22.97 18.68
N VAL A 486 7.04 -23.14 19.99
CA VAL A 486 6.73 -22.11 21.00
C VAL A 486 8.04 -21.44 21.38
N ILE A 487 8.17 -20.14 21.06
CA ILE A 487 9.43 -19.40 21.20
C ILE A 487 9.37 -18.37 22.32
N GLU A 488 10.52 -18.12 22.98
CA GLU A 488 10.64 -16.98 23.91
C GLU A 488 10.45 -15.66 23.12
N PRO A 489 9.63 -14.72 23.62
CA PRO A 489 9.36 -13.46 22.92
C PRO A 489 10.63 -12.68 22.54
N ARG A 490 11.62 -12.60 23.43
CA ARG A 490 12.90 -11.91 23.17
C ARG A 490 13.67 -12.44 21.97
N ASN A 491 13.44 -13.70 21.57
CA ASN A 491 14.13 -14.36 20.46
C ASN A 491 13.44 -14.17 19.11
N THR A 492 12.32 -13.45 19.07
CA THR A 492 11.46 -13.37 17.88
C THR A 492 12.22 -12.91 16.64
N ARG A 493 13.04 -11.84 16.74
CA ARG A 493 13.87 -11.37 15.62
C ARG A 493 14.75 -12.50 15.06
N PHE A 494 15.54 -13.12 15.88
CA PHE A 494 16.45 -14.21 15.48
C PHE A 494 15.70 -15.36 14.82
N ARG A 495 14.60 -15.80 15.42
CA ARG A 495 13.79 -16.93 14.92
C ARG A 495 13.15 -16.61 13.58
N VAL A 496 12.62 -15.40 13.39
CA VAL A 496 12.03 -14.96 12.10
C VAL A 496 13.10 -14.86 11.02
N ILE A 497 14.26 -14.25 11.31
CA ILE A 497 15.37 -14.19 10.35
C ILE A 497 15.80 -15.58 9.92
N ARG A 498 15.99 -16.51 10.87
CA ARG A 498 16.35 -17.90 10.55
C ARG A 498 15.30 -18.62 9.70
N ALA A 499 14.02 -18.37 9.95
CA ALA A 499 12.94 -18.91 9.13
C ALA A 499 12.98 -18.35 7.69
N LEU A 500 13.19 -17.04 7.55
CA LEU A 500 13.34 -16.40 6.23
C LEU A 500 14.56 -16.93 5.46
N GLU A 501 15.69 -17.13 6.14
CA GLU A 501 16.88 -17.75 5.54
C GLU A 501 16.62 -19.17 5.07
N GLN A 502 15.94 -19.98 5.89
CA GLN A 502 15.55 -21.35 5.53
C GLN A 502 14.65 -21.40 4.29
N LEU A 503 13.79 -20.39 4.15
CA LEU A 503 12.81 -20.28 3.06
C LEU A 503 13.35 -19.51 1.83
N ALA A 504 14.59 -19.05 1.84
CA ALA A 504 15.15 -18.22 0.77
C ALA A 504 15.06 -18.84 -0.62
N MET A 505 15.13 -20.17 -0.71
CA MET A 505 15.01 -20.91 -1.97
C MET A 505 13.63 -21.54 -2.16
N LYS A 506 12.61 -21.03 -1.43
CA LYS A 506 11.25 -21.55 -1.57
C LYS A 506 10.77 -21.39 -3.02
N ALA A 507 10.39 -22.50 -3.64
CA ALA A 507 9.72 -22.52 -4.94
C ALA A 507 8.35 -23.20 -4.76
N GLN A 508 7.31 -22.44 -5.04
CA GLN A 508 5.93 -22.92 -4.93
C GLN A 508 5.13 -22.43 -6.14
N GLU A 509 4.50 -23.34 -6.83
CA GLU A 509 3.63 -23.01 -7.96
C GLU A 509 2.16 -23.21 -7.57
N ASN A 510 1.31 -22.36 -8.10
CA ASN A 510 -0.13 -22.52 -8.02
C ASN A 510 -0.63 -23.37 -9.20
N PRO A 511 -1.79 -24.07 -9.07
CA PRO A 511 -2.42 -24.73 -10.21
C PRO A 511 -2.59 -23.76 -11.39
N TRP A 512 -2.41 -24.27 -12.61
CA TRP A 512 -2.58 -23.45 -13.81
C TRP A 512 -3.97 -22.82 -13.87
N LYS A 513 -4.03 -21.53 -14.15
CA LYS A 513 -5.26 -20.77 -14.37
C LYS A 513 -5.02 -19.61 -15.31
N LYS A 514 -6.04 -19.22 -16.08
CA LYS A 514 -5.96 -18.06 -16.98
C LYS A 514 -5.74 -16.76 -16.18
N HIS A 515 -6.45 -16.60 -15.10
CA HIS A 515 -6.29 -15.59 -14.04
C HIS A 515 -7.04 -16.10 -12.80
N ASP A 516 -6.81 -15.49 -11.67
CA ASP A 516 -7.58 -15.78 -10.47
C ASP A 516 -9.03 -15.24 -10.56
N ASN A 517 -9.92 -15.82 -9.76
CA ASN A 517 -11.29 -15.33 -9.56
C ASN A 517 -11.45 -14.92 -8.09
N LEU A 518 -10.71 -13.88 -7.74
CA LEU A 518 -10.72 -13.26 -6.41
C LEU A 518 -12.13 -12.75 -6.10
N PRO A 519 -12.65 -12.92 -4.87
CA PRO A 519 -13.91 -12.29 -4.46
C PRO A 519 -13.74 -10.77 -4.40
N LEU A 520 -14.09 -10.05 -5.47
CA LEU A 520 -13.89 -8.62 -5.66
C LEU A 520 -14.82 -7.75 -4.79
#